data_bc4d69da880f9731cffaade5fbf2009a
#
_entry.id   bc4d69da880f9731cffaade5fbf2009a
#
_cell.length_a   1.000
_cell.length_b   1.000
_cell.length_c   1.000
_cell.angle_alpha   90.00
_cell.angle_beta   90.00
_cell.angle_gamma   90.00
#
_symmetry.space_group_name_H-M   'P 1'
#
loop_
_entity.id
_entity.type
_entity.pdbx_description
1 polymer ?
#
loop_
_entity_poly.entity_id
_entity_poly.type
_entity_poly.pdbx_seq_one_letter_code
_entity_poly.pdbx_strand_id
1 'polypeptide(L)'
;MRTATVSAGLLLVAVAVTACGAREQAAEPNPPSMQANAPVEPDTSQPVASGNTPAAADIAAVAALNASFDPKRDPVADLETAKVEAMRGGKRIMVDVGGEWCSWCHILDKFVEEDAEIRSFRDAHYVWLKVNYSEENENKPFLSAYPEIKGYPHLFVLDADGKLLHSQFTGELEKGKGYDREKFFAFLKAWAPPEK
;
A
#
# COMPACT_ATOMS: atom_id res chain seq x y z
N MET A 1 24.04 54.91 -6.67
CA MET A 1 24.37 55.40 -8.03
C MET A 1 24.86 54.23 -8.84
N ARG A 2 24.05 53.70 -9.68
CA ARG A 2 24.19 53.36 -11.11
C ARG A 2 23.06 52.45 -11.51
N THR A 3 22.14 53.08 -12.17
CA THR A 3 21.04 52.51 -12.97
C THR A 3 21.57 51.92 -14.27
N ALA A 4 21.03 50.82 -14.74
CA ALA A 4 21.05 50.48 -16.14
C ALA A 4 19.77 49.75 -16.51
N THR A 5 19.00 50.42 -17.30
CA THR A 5 17.78 50.09 -18.04
C THR A 5 18.12 49.43 -19.37
N VAL A 6 17.06 48.89 -20.03
CA VAL A 6 16.87 48.62 -21.48
C VAL A 6 17.20 47.18 -21.90
N SER A 7 16.40 46.45 -22.66
CA SER A 7 15.49 46.81 -23.74
C SER A 7 14.59 45.66 -24.14
N ALA A 8 13.39 46.00 -24.56
CA ALA A 8 12.41 45.18 -25.25
C ALA A 8 12.89 44.71 -26.61
N GLY A 9 12.52 43.50 -27.00
CA GLY A 9 12.67 42.96 -28.35
C GLY A 9 11.43 42.15 -28.74
N LEU A 10 10.48 42.84 -29.31
CA LEU A 10 9.29 42.34 -29.96
C LEU A 10 9.67 41.86 -31.37
N LEU A 11 9.51 40.60 -31.69
CA LEU A 11 9.59 40.07 -33.08
C LEU A 11 8.31 39.34 -33.42
N LEU A 12 7.46 40.04 -34.14
CA LEU A 12 6.33 39.52 -34.89
C LEU A 12 6.87 38.83 -36.18
N VAL A 13 6.54 37.59 -36.38
CA VAL A 13 6.61 36.94 -37.72
C VAL A 13 5.25 36.39 -38.05
N ALA A 14 4.60 37.03 -38.97
CA ALA A 14 3.42 36.55 -39.69
C ALA A 14 3.88 35.83 -40.92
N VAL A 15 3.39 34.60 -41.14
CA VAL A 15 3.46 33.94 -42.45
C VAL A 15 2.16 33.16 -42.69
N ALA A 16 1.44 33.69 -43.58
CA ALA A 16 0.68 33.24 -44.73
C ALA A 16 0.05 31.85 -44.74
N VAL A 17 -1.24 31.94 -44.91
CA VAL A 17 -2.21 30.92 -45.38
C VAL A 17 -1.90 30.53 -46.81
N THR A 18 -1.84 29.23 -47.10
CA THR A 18 -2.04 28.72 -48.44
C THR A 18 -3.10 27.63 -48.45
N ALA A 19 -4.22 27.94 -49.00
CA ALA A 19 -5.33 27.03 -49.31
C ALA A 19 -5.07 26.37 -50.68
N CYS A 20 -5.25 25.06 -50.75
CA CYS A 20 -5.60 24.27 -51.96
C CYS A 20 -6.22 23.00 -51.41
N GLY A 21 -7.44 22.69 -51.61
CA GLY A 21 -8.23 22.64 -52.85
C GLY A 21 -8.53 21.18 -53.16
N ALA A 22 -9.76 20.77 -52.82
CA ALA A 22 -10.63 19.79 -53.48
C ALA A 22 -10.14 18.34 -53.68
N ARG A 23 -10.84 17.37 -53.16
CA ARG A 23 -11.74 16.56 -54.02
C ARG A 23 -12.59 15.60 -53.17
N GLU A 24 -13.84 15.92 -53.12
CA GLU A 24 -14.96 15.11 -52.68
C GLU A 24 -15.09 13.89 -53.60
N GLN A 25 -14.96 12.69 -53.07
CA GLN A 25 -15.46 11.47 -53.71
C GLN A 25 -16.43 10.82 -52.73
N ALA A 26 -17.70 10.98 -53.09
CA ALA A 26 -18.81 10.27 -52.49
C ALA A 26 -18.61 8.75 -52.72
N ALA A 27 -18.54 7.99 -51.63
CA ALA A 27 -18.68 6.55 -51.65
C ALA A 27 -20.08 6.20 -51.14
N GLU A 28 -20.79 5.45 -51.95
CA GLU A 28 -22.14 4.95 -51.74
C GLU A 28 -22.23 4.12 -50.44
N PRO A 29 -23.38 4.16 -49.75
CA PRO A 29 -23.62 3.34 -48.55
C PRO A 29 -23.91 1.89 -48.93
N ASN A 30 -23.10 0.97 -48.51
CA ASN A 30 -23.38 -0.46 -48.51
C ASN A 30 -24.54 -0.76 -47.54
N PRO A 31 -25.52 -1.58 -47.93
CA PRO A 31 -26.60 -1.97 -47.04
C PRO A 31 -26.11 -2.87 -45.90
N PRO A 32 -26.68 -2.77 -44.67
CA PRO A 32 -26.27 -3.59 -43.54
C PRO A 32 -26.64 -5.07 -43.80
N SER A 33 -25.67 -5.93 -43.81
CA SER A 33 -25.92 -7.36 -43.74
C SER A 33 -26.43 -7.69 -42.32
N MET A 34 -27.69 -8.06 -42.24
CA MET A 34 -28.28 -8.65 -41.03
C MET A 34 -27.66 -10.03 -40.82
N GLN A 35 -26.62 -10.09 -39.99
CA GLN A 35 -26.21 -11.34 -39.36
C GLN A 35 -27.15 -11.56 -38.19
N ALA A 36 -27.98 -12.59 -38.34
CA ALA A 36 -28.80 -13.09 -37.25
C ALA A 36 -27.88 -13.53 -36.09
N ASN A 37 -27.91 -12.78 -34.99
CA ASN A 37 -27.31 -13.22 -33.73
C ASN A 37 -28.08 -14.44 -33.24
N ALA A 38 -27.47 -15.62 -33.35
CA ALA A 38 -27.90 -16.77 -32.62
C ALA A 38 -27.82 -16.46 -31.12
N PRO A 39 -28.77 -16.92 -30.28
CA PRO A 39 -28.69 -16.75 -28.84
C PRO A 39 -27.42 -17.44 -28.34
N VAL A 40 -26.50 -16.67 -27.76
CA VAL A 40 -25.37 -17.22 -27.00
C VAL A 40 -25.98 -17.81 -25.73
N GLU A 41 -26.06 -19.13 -25.66
CA GLU A 41 -26.34 -19.80 -24.38
C GLU A 41 -25.27 -19.40 -23.39
N PRO A 42 -25.64 -18.99 -22.15
CA PRO A 42 -24.65 -18.68 -21.14
C PRO A 42 -23.86 -19.94 -20.81
N ASP A 43 -22.54 -19.91 -21.00
CA ASP A 43 -21.62 -20.94 -20.55
C ASP A 43 -21.68 -21.03 -19.02
N THR A 44 -22.42 -22.01 -18.52
CA THR A 44 -22.60 -22.28 -17.08
C THR A 44 -21.43 -23.07 -16.49
N SER A 45 -20.36 -23.31 -17.25
CA SER A 45 -19.21 -24.11 -16.80
C SER A 45 -18.15 -23.31 -16.02
N GLN A 46 -18.25 -21.99 -15.95
CA GLN A 46 -17.37 -21.20 -15.09
C GLN A 46 -17.99 -21.07 -13.70
N PRO A 47 -17.27 -21.46 -12.64
CA PRO A 47 -17.73 -21.20 -11.28
C PRO A 47 -17.84 -19.69 -11.09
N VAL A 48 -19.07 -19.20 -10.83
CA VAL A 48 -19.31 -17.82 -10.45
C VAL A 48 -18.55 -17.61 -9.13
N ALA A 49 -17.47 -16.84 -9.18
CA ALA A 49 -16.77 -16.45 -7.98
C ALA A 49 -17.79 -15.75 -7.08
N SER A 50 -18.12 -16.37 -5.95
CA SER A 50 -18.94 -15.75 -4.93
C SER A 50 -18.25 -14.45 -4.56
N GLY A 51 -18.93 -13.29 -4.70
CA GLY A 51 -18.34 -11.96 -4.63
C GLY A 51 -17.64 -11.56 -3.33
N ASN A 52 -17.36 -12.54 -2.45
CA ASN A 52 -16.64 -12.37 -1.18
C ASN A 52 -15.38 -13.25 -1.05
N THR A 53 -15.01 -14.04 -2.06
CA THR A 53 -13.76 -14.82 -2.00
C THR A 53 -12.64 -14.00 -2.63
N PRO A 54 -11.58 -13.64 -1.90
CA PRO A 54 -10.44 -12.93 -2.48
C PRO A 54 -9.82 -13.75 -3.60
N ALA A 55 -9.41 -13.10 -4.68
CA ALA A 55 -8.62 -13.75 -5.70
C ALA A 55 -7.29 -14.27 -5.10
N ALA A 56 -6.74 -15.35 -5.64
CA ALA A 56 -5.47 -15.91 -5.16
C ALA A 56 -4.33 -14.87 -5.18
N ALA A 57 -4.36 -13.92 -6.14
CA ALA A 57 -3.43 -12.80 -6.21
C ALA A 57 -3.56 -11.85 -5.00
N ASP A 58 -4.80 -11.61 -4.52
CA ASP A 58 -5.03 -10.75 -3.35
C ASP A 58 -4.52 -11.42 -2.07
N ILE A 59 -4.73 -12.73 -1.93
CA ILE A 59 -4.22 -13.52 -0.81
C ILE A 59 -2.68 -13.49 -0.78
N ALA A 60 -2.04 -13.65 -1.93
CA ALA A 60 -0.58 -13.60 -2.05
C ALA A 60 -0.04 -12.19 -1.74
N ALA A 61 -0.73 -11.13 -2.19
CA ALA A 61 -0.35 -9.76 -1.90
C ALA A 61 -0.42 -9.46 -0.40
N VAL A 62 -1.49 -9.89 0.28
CA VAL A 62 -1.62 -9.73 1.75
C VAL A 62 -0.56 -10.52 2.50
N ALA A 63 -0.28 -11.76 2.11
CA ALA A 63 0.76 -12.59 2.73
C ALA A 63 2.16 -11.95 2.58
N ALA A 64 2.42 -11.28 1.45
CA ALA A 64 3.69 -10.61 1.20
C ALA A 64 3.95 -9.40 2.11
N LEU A 65 2.91 -8.78 2.69
CA LEU A 65 3.06 -7.60 3.55
C LEU A 65 3.92 -7.87 4.79
N ASN A 66 3.87 -9.08 5.32
CA ASN A 66 4.61 -9.48 6.54
C ASN A 66 5.75 -10.48 6.27
N ALA A 67 6.13 -10.70 5.02
CA ALA A 67 7.10 -11.74 4.68
C ALA A 67 8.55 -11.36 5.07
N SER A 68 8.98 -10.15 4.75
CA SER A 68 10.35 -9.67 4.99
C SER A 68 10.42 -8.14 4.89
N PHE A 69 11.52 -7.56 5.38
CA PHE A 69 11.83 -6.15 5.16
C PHE A 69 12.52 -5.96 3.80
N ASP A 70 11.77 -6.10 2.72
CA ASP A 70 12.32 -6.02 1.36
C ASP A 70 12.50 -4.55 0.91
N PRO A 71 13.75 -4.08 0.64
CA PRO A 71 14.02 -2.72 0.21
C PRO A 71 13.45 -2.35 -1.17
N LYS A 72 12.99 -3.34 -1.94
CA LYS A 72 12.40 -3.15 -3.28
C LYS A 72 10.88 -2.92 -3.25
N ARG A 73 10.24 -3.16 -2.12
CA ARG A 73 8.80 -2.94 -1.99
C ARG A 73 8.46 -1.46 -1.88
N ASP A 74 7.30 -1.10 -2.42
CA ASP A 74 6.73 0.24 -2.28
C ASP A 74 5.78 0.26 -1.06
N PRO A 75 6.16 0.92 0.05
CA PRO A 75 5.35 0.94 1.26
C PRO A 75 4.02 1.69 1.09
N VAL A 76 3.90 2.57 0.08
CA VAL A 76 2.63 3.25 -0.22
C VAL A 76 1.65 2.26 -0.84
N ALA A 77 2.08 1.50 -1.85
CA ALA A 77 1.25 0.46 -2.47
C ALA A 77 0.90 -0.66 -1.48
N ASP A 78 1.84 -1.03 -0.62
CA ASP A 78 1.62 -2.02 0.43
C ASP A 78 0.62 -1.54 1.48
N LEU A 79 0.66 -0.27 1.87
CA LEU A 79 -0.32 0.31 2.78
C LEU A 79 -1.73 0.31 2.17
N GLU A 80 -1.88 0.61 0.88
CA GLU A 80 -3.19 0.51 0.21
C GLU A 80 -3.73 -0.93 0.23
N THR A 81 -2.87 -1.92 0.00
CA THR A 81 -3.24 -3.35 0.13
C THR A 81 -3.66 -3.67 1.57
N ALA A 82 -2.90 -3.19 2.56
CA ALA A 82 -3.20 -3.39 3.97
C ALA A 82 -4.53 -2.75 4.38
N LYS A 83 -4.87 -1.56 3.87
CA LYS A 83 -6.14 -0.87 4.13
C LYS A 83 -7.33 -1.67 3.61
N VAL A 84 -7.25 -2.19 2.39
CA VAL A 84 -8.31 -3.04 1.81
C VAL A 84 -8.56 -4.26 2.69
N GLU A 85 -7.51 -4.95 3.13
CA GLU A 85 -7.63 -6.11 4.00
C GLU A 85 -8.15 -5.74 5.39
N ALA A 86 -7.67 -4.64 5.96
CA ALA A 86 -8.10 -4.16 7.28
C ALA A 86 -9.60 -3.79 7.29
N MET A 87 -10.08 -3.07 6.28
CA MET A 87 -11.49 -2.74 6.13
C MET A 87 -12.35 -3.99 5.96
N ARG A 88 -11.91 -4.95 5.14
CA ARG A 88 -12.61 -6.21 4.92
C ARG A 88 -12.71 -7.06 6.19
N GLY A 89 -11.62 -7.15 6.93
CA GLY A 89 -11.51 -7.97 8.14
C GLY A 89 -11.97 -7.28 9.43
N GLY A 90 -12.28 -5.97 9.39
CA GLY A 90 -12.53 -5.19 10.59
C GLY A 90 -11.30 -5.09 11.49
N LYS A 91 -10.10 -5.07 10.89
CA LYS A 91 -8.81 -5.05 11.58
C LYS A 91 -8.21 -3.65 11.61
N ARG A 92 -7.16 -3.48 12.40
CA ARG A 92 -6.22 -2.35 12.33
C ARG A 92 -5.00 -2.73 11.51
N ILE A 93 -4.17 -1.75 11.17
CA ILE A 93 -2.90 -1.97 10.50
C ILE A 93 -1.78 -1.76 11.51
N MET A 94 -0.84 -2.70 11.57
CA MET A 94 0.40 -2.57 12.31
C MET A 94 1.53 -2.39 11.32
N VAL A 95 2.08 -1.18 11.23
CA VAL A 95 3.26 -0.89 10.43
C VAL A 95 4.49 -1.17 11.27
N ASP A 96 5.26 -2.18 10.89
CA ASP A 96 6.48 -2.61 11.53
C ASP A 96 7.68 -2.09 10.71
N VAL A 97 8.36 -1.08 11.24
CA VAL A 97 9.49 -0.45 10.56
C VAL A 97 10.80 -1.04 11.07
N GLY A 98 11.58 -1.58 10.15
CA GLY A 98 12.85 -2.21 10.47
C GLY A 98 13.65 -2.57 9.24
N GLY A 99 14.46 -3.60 9.31
CA GLY A 99 15.27 -4.08 8.20
C GLY A 99 15.88 -5.44 8.49
N GLU A 100 16.33 -6.14 7.45
CA GLU A 100 17.00 -7.45 7.60
C GLU A 100 18.32 -7.38 8.37
N TRP A 101 18.92 -6.20 8.47
CA TRP A 101 20.11 -5.91 9.31
C TRP A 101 19.78 -5.84 10.81
N CYS A 102 18.50 -5.72 11.19
CA CYS A 102 18.05 -5.38 12.53
C CYS A 102 17.84 -6.65 13.37
N SER A 103 18.77 -6.97 14.24
CA SER A 103 18.66 -8.16 15.12
C SER A 103 17.43 -8.14 16.03
N TRP A 104 17.02 -6.96 16.54
CA TRP A 104 15.82 -6.82 17.35
C TRP A 104 14.52 -7.02 16.56
N CYS A 105 14.53 -6.73 15.27
CA CYS A 105 13.41 -7.03 14.37
C CYS A 105 13.20 -8.54 14.26
N HIS A 106 14.29 -9.31 14.06
CA HIS A 106 14.21 -10.77 14.04
C HIS A 106 13.85 -11.38 15.40
N ILE A 107 14.26 -10.75 16.51
CA ILE A 107 13.84 -11.17 17.85
C ILE A 107 12.33 -10.93 18.02
N LEU A 108 11.79 -9.82 17.52
CA LEU A 108 10.35 -9.54 17.53
C LEU A 108 9.57 -10.56 16.71
N ASP A 109 9.99 -10.82 15.48
CA ASP A 109 9.38 -11.81 14.62
C ASP A 109 9.30 -13.18 15.30
N LYS A 110 10.44 -13.63 15.79
CA LYS A 110 10.53 -14.91 16.50
C LYS A 110 9.62 -14.96 17.73
N PHE A 111 9.63 -13.90 18.54
CA PHE A 111 8.81 -13.80 19.74
C PHE A 111 7.31 -13.90 19.44
N VAL A 112 6.84 -13.21 18.38
CA VAL A 112 5.44 -13.24 17.98
C VAL A 112 5.06 -14.59 17.37
N GLU A 113 5.93 -15.19 16.57
CA GLU A 113 5.65 -16.48 15.91
C GLU A 113 5.68 -17.67 16.88
N GLU A 114 6.50 -17.64 17.93
CA GLU A 114 6.61 -18.71 18.92
C GLU A 114 5.48 -18.69 19.96
N ASP A 115 4.85 -17.55 20.23
CA ASP A 115 3.72 -17.44 21.15
C ASP A 115 2.38 -17.58 20.39
N ALA A 116 1.77 -18.75 20.48
CA ALA A 116 0.53 -19.06 19.76
C ALA A 116 -0.64 -18.12 20.11
N GLU A 117 -0.72 -17.63 21.35
CA GLU A 117 -1.79 -16.71 21.77
C GLU A 117 -1.57 -15.32 21.18
N ILE A 118 -0.33 -14.80 21.26
CA ILE A 118 0.03 -13.50 20.69
C ILE A 118 -0.16 -13.54 19.17
N ARG A 119 0.33 -14.59 18.50
CA ARG A 119 0.19 -14.76 17.04
C ARG A 119 -1.28 -14.79 16.63
N SER A 120 -2.11 -15.62 17.30
CA SER A 120 -3.53 -15.71 17.00
C SER A 120 -4.25 -14.38 17.21
N PHE A 121 -3.92 -13.66 18.28
CA PHE A 121 -4.49 -12.35 18.56
C PHE A 121 -4.08 -11.33 17.50
N ARG A 122 -2.78 -11.27 17.14
CA ARG A 122 -2.27 -10.44 16.05
C ARG A 122 -3.04 -10.69 14.76
N ASP A 123 -3.15 -11.95 14.35
CA ASP A 123 -3.78 -12.33 13.08
C ASP A 123 -5.28 -12.02 13.06
N ALA A 124 -5.95 -12.09 14.21
CA ALA A 124 -7.36 -11.77 14.32
C ALA A 124 -7.63 -10.26 14.25
N HIS A 125 -6.74 -9.42 14.75
CA HIS A 125 -7.01 -7.99 14.98
C HIS A 125 -6.18 -7.04 14.13
N TYR A 126 -5.11 -7.52 13.47
CA TYR A 126 -4.19 -6.67 12.74
C TYR A 126 -3.87 -7.22 11.33
N VAL A 127 -3.66 -6.31 10.40
CA VAL A 127 -2.89 -6.55 9.20
C VAL A 127 -1.48 -6.05 9.48
N TRP A 128 -0.50 -6.98 9.47
CA TRP A 128 0.89 -6.63 9.76
C TRP A 128 1.60 -6.28 8.46
N LEU A 129 2.21 -5.10 8.42
CA LEU A 129 2.90 -4.54 7.27
C LEU A 129 4.34 -4.22 7.64
N LYS A 130 5.30 -4.96 7.10
CA LYS A 130 6.72 -4.66 7.24
C LYS A 130 7.14 -3.56 6.27
N VAL A 131 7.80 -2.54 6.78
CA VAL A 131 8.37 -1.44 6.00
C VAL A 131 9.87 -1.41 6.20
N ASN A 132 10.61 -1.61 5.11
CA ASN A 132 12.07 -1.57 5.15
C ASN A 132 12.60 -0.18 5.47
N TYR A 133 13.60 -0.14 6.35
CA TYR A 133 14.52 0.96 6.53
C TYR A 133 15.95 0.43 6.49
N SER A 134 16.70 0.74 5.45
CA SER A 134 18.07 0.27 5.26
C SER A 134 18.88 1.29 4.46
N GLU A 135 20.21 1.08 4.36
CA GLU A 135 21.07 1.90 3.51
C GLU A 135 20.66 1.85 2.02
N GLU A 136 20.08 0.74 1.57
CA GLU A 136 19.60 0.59 0.20
C GLU A 136 18.34 1.41 -0.06
N ASN A 137 17.44 1.48 0.93
CA ASN A 137 16.19 2.23 0.84
C ASN A 137 15.70 2.61 2.24
N GLU A 138 15.82 3.88 2.59
CA GLU A 138 15.37 4.42 3.87
C GLU A 138 13.85 4.72 3.88
N ASN A 139 13.17 4.60 2.78
CA ASN A 139 11.75 4.93 2.63
C ASN A 139 11.34 6.29 3.24
N LYS A 140 12.27 7.27 3.20
CA LYS A 140 12.08 8.61 3.80
C LYS A 140 10.77 9.30 3.40
N PRO A 141 10.34 9.31 2.12
CA PRO A 141 9.09 9.95 1.74
C PRO A 141 7.88 9.38 2.48
N PHE A 142 7.82 8.06 2.64
CA PHE A 142 6.76 7.38 3.37
C PHE A 142 6.85 7.63 4.87
N LEU A 143 8.03 7.44 5.45
CA LEU A 143 8.24 7.54 6.89
C LEU A 143 8.14 8.97 7.43
N SER A 144 8.34 9.99 6.58
CA SER A 144 8.17 11.40 6.97
C SER A 144 6.73 11.79 7.34
N ALA A 145 5.74 10.98 6.98
CA ALA A 145 4.35 11.17 7.37
C ALA A 145 4.07 10.73 8.82
N TYR A 146 5.02 10.07 9.48
CA TYR A 146 4.88 9.50 10.82
C TYR A 146 5.79 10.23 11.83
N PRO A 147 5.52 10.07 13.14
CA PRO A 147 6.41 10.58 14.19
C PRO A 147 7.83 10.02 14.09
N GLU A 148 8.78 10.70 14.72
CA GLU A 148 10.18 10.29 14.77
C GLU A 148 10.34 8.87 15.33
N ILE A 149 11.13 8.06 14.63
CA ILE A 149 11.49 6.70 15.01
C ILE A 149 12.70 6.75 15.95
N LYS A 150 12.52 6.30 17.19
CA LYS A 150 13.56 6.33 18.23
C LYS A 150 14.50 5.12 18.19
N GLY A 151 14.13 4.07 17.48
CA GLY A 151 14.89 2.82 17.36
C GLY A 151 14.11 1.78 16.59
N TYR A 152 14.77 0.69 16.23
CA TYR A 152 14.19 -0.38 15.42
C TYR A 152 14.15 -1.71 16.17
N PRO A 153 13.07 -2.53 16.00
CA PRO A 153 11.89 -2.18 15.23
C PRO A 153 11.08 -1.07 15.86
N HIS A 154 10.24 -0.38 15.08
CA HIS A 154 9.27 0.60 15.56
C HIS A 154 7.89 0.26 15.02
N LEU A 155 6.87 0.32 15.89
CA LEU A 155 5.51 -0.06 15.51
C LEU A 155 4.60 1.18 15.43
N PHE A 156 3.94 1.38 14.27
CA PHE A 156 2.85 2.33 14.16
C PHE A 156 1.52 1.58 14.06
N VAL A 157 0.57 1.93 14.91
CA VAL A 157 -0.79 1.42 14.81
C VAL A 157 -1.63 2.41 14.02
N LEU A 158 -2.26 1.93 12.95
CA LEU A 158 -3.17 2.72 12.14
C LEU A 158 -4.58 2.14 12.23
N ASP A 159 -5.59 2.98 12.00
CA ASP A 159 -6.94 2.47 11.73
C ASP A 159 -7.03 1.84 10.32
N ALA A 160 -8.19 1.33 9.95
CA ALA A 160 -8.38 0.67 8.68
C ALA A 160 -8.24 1.64 7.47
N ASP A 161 -8.41 2.94 7.69
CA ASP A 161 -8.25 3.97 6.66
C ASP A 161 -6.80 4.47 6.54
N GLY A 162 -5.89 3.98 7.39
CA GLY A 162 -4.48 4.35 7.41
C GLY A 162 -4.15 5.57 8.28
N LYS A 163 -5.09 6.05 9.11
CA LYS A 163 -4.83 7.13 10.04
C LYS A 163 -4.05 6.63 11.24
N LEU A 164 -2.97 7.34 11.60
CA LEU A 164 -2.16 7.01 12.77
C LEU A 164 -2.98 7.12 14.07
N LEU A 165 -2.95 6.05 14.85
CA LEU A 165 -3.55 5.97 16.18
C LEU A 165 -2.49 5.99 17.28
N HIS A 166 -1.34 5.31 17.06
CA HIS A 166 -0.28 5.20 18.06
C HIS A 166 1.08 4.97 17.41
N SER A 167 2.12 5.45 18.10
CA SER A 167 3.53 5.25 17.75
C SER A 167 4.23 4.60 18.92
N GLN A 168 4.68 3.36 18.77
CA GLN A 168 5.29 2.55 19.81
C GLN A 168 6.77 2.34 19.58
N PHE A 169 7.59 2.89 20.43
CA PHE A 169 8.99 2.48 20.53
C PHE A 169 9.06 1.12 21.21
N THR A 170 9.54 0.11 20.48
CA THR A 170 9.53 -1.28 20.96
C THR A 170 10.45 -1.54 22.15
N GLY A 171 11.48 -0.69 22.37
CA GLY A 171 12.33 -0.75 23.55
C GLY A 171 11.57 -0.65 24.88
N GLU A 172 10.38 -0.04 24.89
CA GLU A 172 9.52 0.02 26.10
C GLU A 172 8.83 -1.33 26.39
N LEU A 173 8.77 -2.22 25.40
CA LEU A 173 8.18 -3.55 25.50
C LEU A 173 9.21 -4.64 25.75
N GLU A 174 10.49 -4.29 25.83
CA GLU A 174 11.59 -5.21 26.02
C GLU A 174 11.75 -5.68 27.47
N LYS A 175 12.34 -6.88 27.63
CA LYS A 175 12.76 -7.46 28.89
C LYS A 175 13.98 -8.35 28.68
N GLY A 176 15.10 -7.95 29.22
CA GLY A 176 16.35 -8.69 29.08
C GLY A 176 16.86 -8.71 27.62
N LYS A 177 16.90 -9.90 27.01
CA LYS A 177 17.33 -10.09 25.62
C LYS A 177 16.17 -10.38 24.67
N GLY A 178 14.96 -10.00 25.01
CA GLY A 178 13.75 -10.23 24.22
C GLY A 178 12.65 -9.29 24.63
N TYR A 179 11.40 -9.69 24.42
CA TYR A 179 10.22 -8.91 24.74
C TYR A 179 9.54 -9.40 26.00
N ASP A 180 8.94 -8.48 26.77
CA ASP A 180 8.07 -8.80 27.90
C ASP A 180 6.70 -9.21 27.35
N ARG A 181 6.35 -10.48 27.56
CA ARG A 181 5.10 -11.05 27.04
C ARG A 181 3.85 -10.29 27.51
N GLU A 182 3.82 -9.94 28.80
CA GLU A 182 2.64 -9.28 29.35
C GLU A 182 2.48 -7.86 28.81
N LYS A 183 3.57 -7.10 28.74
CA LYS A 183 3.58 -5.75 28.19
C LYS A 183 3.19 -5.76 26.71
N PHE A 184 3.80 -6.66 25.93
CA PHE A 184 3.55 -6.74 24.49
C PHE A 184 2.10 -7.14 24.20
N PHE A 185 1.58 -8.12 24.91
CA PHE A 185 0.20 -8.54 24.74
C PHE A 185 -0.81 -7.49 25.24
N ALA A 186 -0.48 -6.77 26.32
CA ALA A 186 -1.27 -5.63 26.78
C ALA A 186 -1.30 -4.50 25.73
N PHE A 187 -0.16 -4.22 25.10
CA PHE A 187 -0.07 -3.26 23.98
C PHE A 187 -0.98 -3.67 22.83
N LEU A 188 -0.90 -4.92 22.36
CA LEU A 188 -1.76 -5.40 21.28
C LEU A 188 -3.25 -5.27 21.66
N LYS A 189 -3.63 -5.64 22.87
CA LYS A 189 -5.04 -5.53 23.34
C LYS A 189 -5.50 -4.09 23.45
N ALA A 190 -4.66 -3.18 23.93
CA ALA A 190 -5.02 -1.77 24.09
C ALA A 190 -5.30 -1.08 22.75
N TRP A 191 -4.65 -1.53 21.68
CA TRP A 191 -4.76 -0.94 20.35
C TRP A 191 -5.50 -1.84 19.35
N ALA A 192 -6.14 -2.92 19.79
CA ALA A 192 -7.02 -3.71 18.94
C ALA A 192 -8.28 -2.91 18.54
N PRO A 193 -8.93 -3.24 17.41
CA PRO A 193 -10.22 -2.65 17.09
C PRO A 193 -11.23 -2.96 18.21
N PRO A 194 -12.22 -2.09 18.45
CA PRO A 194 -13.26 -2.37 19.43
C PRO A 194 -14.02 -3.63 19.06
N GLU A 195 -14.40 -4.42 20.05
CA GLU A 195 -15.29 -5.56 19.84
C GLU A 195 -16.62 -5.09 19.27
N LYS A 196 -17.13 -5.82 18.29
CA LYS A 196 -18.42 -5.53 17.64
C LYS A 196 -19.59 -6.05 18.47
#